data_3bd529d513239a804b0dbc1faa151e3a
#
_entry.id   3bd529d513239a804b0dbc1faa151e3a
#
_cell.length_a   1.000
_cell.length_b   1.000
_cell.length_c   1.000
_cell.angle_alpha   90.00
_cell.angle_beta   90.00
_cell.angle_gamma   90.00
#
_symmetry.space_group_name_H-M   'P 1'
#
loop_
_entity.id
_entity.type
_entity.pdbx_description
1 polymer ?
#
loop_
_entity_poly.entity_id
_entity_poly.type
_entity_poly.pdbx_seq_one_letter_code
_entity_poly.pdbx_strand_id
1 'polypeptide(L)'
;VPDLNAALLENQKQLDALLKKQNAQLKTQDTAVQSALEDSRQMLRDMEADGLLAKGTADVTAEHLGSFEGLAAEVKKTVLGQDVFVDSVVRAMRRPFVLGTERPAARNVILLCGGAGTGRHFALAETARIMAARGLLQSDKTAVVDLALYPNSGAEKLFLQDLYAALHAPGEIVIFEHYESCHAAFLKTLADLAVKGSAPLSSRYLV
;
A
#
# COMPACT_ATOMS: atom_id res chain seq x y z
N VAL A 1 20.32 41.46 -49.64
CA VAL A 1 19.56 40.30 -49.11
C VAL A 1 20.36 39.79 -47.93
N PRO A 2 19.87 39.82 -46.67
CA PRO A 2 20.63 39.30 -45.56
C PRO A 2 20.89 37.82 -45.79
N ASP A 3 22.12 37.40 -45.47
CA ASP A 3 22.59 36.03 -45.68
C ASP A 3 21.89 35.07 -44.73
N LEU A 4 20.84 34.43 -45.24
CA LEU A 4 19.97 33.52 -44.49
C LEU A 4 20.77 32.35 -43.90
N ASN A 5 21.87 31.95 -44.54
CA ASN A 5 22.74 30.88 -44.09
C ASN A 5 23.57 31.30 -42.88
N ALA A 6 24.01 32.58 -42.80
CA ALA A 6 24.72 33.09 -41.64
C ALA A 6 23.82 33.15 -40.39
N ALA A 7 22.55 33.56 -40.58
CA ALA A 7 21.57 33.59 -39.48
C ALA A 7 21.16 32.16 -38.96
N LEU A 8 21.06 31.21 -39.90
CA LEU A 8 20.82 29.80 -39.54
C LEU A 8 21.99 29.20 -38.75
N LEU A 9 23.22 29.48 -39.14
CA LEU A 9 24.42 28.99 -38.46
C LEU A 9 24.56 29.58 -37.06
N GLU A 10 24.18 30.85 -36.90
CA GLU A 10 24.24 31.52 -35.59
C GLU A 10 23.14 30.96 -34.64
N ASN A 11 21.91 30.71 -35.13
CA ASN A 11 20.84 30.07 -34.39
C ASN A 11 21.25 28.64 -33.96
N GLN A 12 21.91 27.91 -34.84
CA GLN A 12 22.33 26.54 -34.54
C GLN A 12 23.40 26.53 -33.43
N LYS A 13 24.37 27.48 -33.45
CA LYS A 13 25.35 27.65 -32.37
C LYS A 13 24.71 28.02 -31.03
N GLN A 14 23.69 28.89 -31.06
CA GLN A 14 22.95 29.28 -29.85
C GLN A 14 22.17 28.10 -29.27
N LEU A 15 21.53 27.28 -30.12
CA LEU A 15 20.80 26.08 -29.70
C LEU A 15 21.76 25.05 -29.07
N ASP A 16 22.90 24.80 -29.67
CA ASP A 16 23.95 23.91 -29.15
C ASP A 16 24.50 24.38 -27.79
N ALA A 17 24.67 25.67 -27.62
CA ALA A 17 25.12 26.26 -26.37
C ALA A 17 24.06 26.11 -25.25
N LEU A 18 22.76 26.30 -25.60
CA LEU A 18 21.66 26.09 -24.66
C LEU A 18 21.49 24.61 -24.25
N LEU A 19 21.60 23.69 -25.20
CA LEU A 19 21.56 22.25 -24.93
C LEU A 19 22.73 21.79 -24.03
N LYS A 20 23.92 22.28 -24.27
CA LYS A 20 25.10 22.02 -23.39
C LYS A 20 24.88 22.55 -21.98
N LYS A 21 24.32 23.76 -21.84
CA LYS A 21 24.00 24.34 -20.54
C LYS A 21 22.90 23.55 -19.80
N GLN A 22 21.87 23.12 -20.50
CA GLN A 22 20.78 22.32 -19.95
C GLN A 22 21.24 20.93 -19.51
N ASN A 23 22.08 20.27 -20.32
CA ASN A 23 22.68 18.98 -19.97
C ASN A 23 23.64 19.08 -18.77
N ALA A 24 24.36 20.18 -18.62
CA ALA A 24 25.22 20.42 -17.45
C ALA A 24 24.39 20.65 -16.18
N GLN A 25 23.25 21.36 -16.28
CA GLN A 25 22.32 21.55 -15.17
C GLN A 25 21.62 20.23 -14.74
N LEU A 26 21.21 19.39 -15.70
CA LEU A 26 20.66 18.07 -15.41
C LEU A 26 21.67 17.18 -14.68
N LYS A 27 22.91 17.14 -15.13
CA LYS A 27 23.97 16.37 -14.44
C LYS A 27 24.24 16.85 -13.01
N THR A 28 24.20 18.17 -12.78
CA THR A 28 24.35 18.72 -11.41
C THR A 28 23.13 18.41 -10.53
N GLN A 29 21.93 18.39 -11.08
CA GLN A 29 20.73 17.96 -10.34
C GLN A 29 20.77 16.47 -10.00
N ASP A 30 21.16 15.61 -10.95
CA ASP A 30 21.30 14.17 -10.70
C ASP A 30 22.34 13.87 -9.62
N THR A 31 23.49 14.54 -9.64
CA THR A 31 24.51 14.38 -8.59
C THR A 31 24.02 14.88 -7.23
N ALA A 32 23.27 15.97 -7.19
CA ALA A 32 22.69 16.49 -5.94
C ALA A 32 21.62 15.55 -5.37
N VAL A 33 20.78 14.97 -6.22
CA VAL A 33 19.77 13.98 -5.81
C VAL A 33 20.44 12.69 -5.31
N GLN A 34 21.48 12.22 -5.98
CA GLN A 34 22.21 11.04 -5.53
C GLN A 34 22.92 11.28 -4.20
N SER A 35 23.57 12.45 -4.01
CA SER A 35 24.18 12.81 -2.73
C SER A 35 23.13 12.87 -1.61
N ALA A 36 21.98 13.50 -1.84
CA ALA A 36 20.88 13.57 -0.84
C ALA A 36 20.33 12.19 -0.50
N LEU A 37 20.29 11.26 -1.46
CA LEU A 37 19.89 9.86 -1.24
C LEU A 37 20.93 9.11 -0.40
N GLU A 38 22.22 9.33 -0.66
CA GLU A 38 23.30 8.72 0.13
C GLU A 38 23.32 9.26 1.55
N ASP A 39 23.16 10.56 1.73
CA ASP A 39 23.05 11.19 3.05
C ASP A 39 21.86 10.68 3.84
N SER A 40 20.70 10.52 3.17
CA SER A 40 19.50 9.94 3.79
C SER A 40 19.71 8.47 4.20
N ARG A 41 20.38 7.67 3.36
CA ARG A 41 20.73 6.28 3.68
C ARG A 41 21.73 6.19 4.83
N GLN A 42 22.68 7.12 4.90
CA GLN A 42 23.63 7.17 6.00
C GLN A 42 22.92 7.54 7.31
N MET A 43 22.05 8.55 7.29
CA MET A 43 21.24 8.94 8.44
C MET A 43 20.38 7.78 8.97
N LEU A 44 19.77 7.00 8.07
CA LEU A 44 19.00 5.81 8.46
C LEU A 44 19.90 4.75 9.14
N ARG A 45 21.09 4.49 8.62
CA ARG A 45 22.07 3.57 9.23
C ARG A 45 22.53 4.04 10.61
N ASP A 46 22.77 5.33 10.75
CA ASP A 46 23.17 5.92 12.03
C ASP A 46 22.03 5.81 13.05
N MET A 47 20.77 6.04 12.65
CA MET A 47 19.58 5.84 13.49
C MET A 47 19.38 4.36 13.88
N GLU A 48 19.70 3.41 12.99
CA GLU A 48 19.69 1.97 13.31
C GLU A 48 20.81 1.61 14.29
N ALA A 49 21.99 2.17 14.12
CA ALA A 49 23.13 1.96 15.01
C ALA A 49 22.87 2.51 16.42
N ASP A 50 22.16 3.63 16.52
CA ASP A 50 21.75 4.26 17.78
C ASP A 50 20.52 3.57 18.42
N GLY A 51 19.97 2.52 17.79
CA GLY A 51 18.80 1.78 18.29
C GLY A 51 17.48 2.57 18.19
N LEU A 52 17.45 3.64 17.44
CA LEU A 52 16.26 4.47 17.18
C LEU A 52 15.35 3.85 16.11
N LEU A 53 15.90 2.95 15.28
CA LEU A 53 15.16 2.15 14.29
C LEU A 53 15.45 0.67 14.52
N ALA A 54 14.45 -0.18 14.30
CA ALA A 54 14.65 -1.62 14.34
C ALA A 54 15.66 -2.06 13.26
N LYS A 55 16.64 -2.87 13.68
CA LYS A 55 17.71 -3.36 12.80
C LYS A 55 17.10 -4.12 11.62
N GLY A 56 17.42 -3.69 10.39
CA GLY A 56 17.01 -4.41 9.17
C GLY A 56 15.82 -3.82 8.42
N THR A 57 15.20 -2.72 8.89
CA THR A 57 14.03 -2.12 8.21
C THR A 57 14.35 -1.57 6.81
N ALA A 58 15.53 -1.03 6.59
CA ALA A 58 15.93 -0.46 5.31
C ALA A 58 16.15 -1.53 4.22
N ASP A 59 16.80 -2.64 4.56
CA ASP A 59 17.05 -3.74 3.61
C ASP A 59 15.77 -4.51 3.30
N VAL A 60 14.96 -4.80 4.32
CA VAL A 60 13.63 -5.44 4.16
C VAL A 60 12.72 -4.58 3.30
N THR A 61 12.75 -3.25 3.47
CA THR A 61 11.94 -2.32 2.67
C THR A 61 12.36 -2.32 1.20
N ALA A 62 13.66 -2.36 0.89
CA ALA A 62 14.16 -2.38 -0.48
C ALA A 62 13.79 -3.68 -1.21
N GLU A 63 13.92 -4.83 -0.56
CA GLU A 63 13.53 -6.14 -1.09
C GLU A 63 12.02 -6.20 -1.35
N HIS A 64 11.19 -5.79 -0.39
CA HIS A 64 9.75 -5.74 -0.55
C HIS A 64 9.30 -4.79 -1.67
N LEU A 65 9.96 -3.64 -1.83
CA LEU A 65 9.64 -2.70 -2.90
C LEU A 65 9.90 -3.30 -4.28
N GLY A 66 11.01 -4.04 -4.45
CA GLY A 66 11.30 -4.81 -5.67
C GLY A 66 10.25 -5.87 -5.97
N SER A 67 9.73 -6.54 -4.93
CA SER A 67 8.68 -7.55 -5.08
C SER A 67 7.32 -6.99 -5.54
N PHE A 68 7.08 -5.69 -5.40
CA PHE A 68 5.89 -5.01 -5.97
C PHE A 68 6.05 -4.62 -7.44
N GLU A 69 7.26 -4.67 -8.00
CA GLU A 69 7.48 -4.31 -9.40
C GLU A 69 6.74 -5.27 -10.33
N GLY A 70 5.99 -4.72 -11.28
CA GLY A 70 5.18 -5.50 -12.22
C GLY A 70 3.99 -6.27 -11.61
N LEU A 71 3.73 -6.18 -10.29
CA LEU A 71 2.64 -6.91 -9.63
C LEU A 71 1.28 -6.54 -10.22
N ALA A 72 1.00 -5.25 -10.40
CA ALA A 72 -0.26 -4.81 -11.02
C ALA A 72 -0.44 -5.34 -12.45
N ALA A 73 0.64 -5.37 -13.24
CA ALA A 73 0.60 -5.91 -14.60
C ALA A 73 0.34 -7.43 -14.61
N GLU A 74 0.81 -8.15 -13.61
CA GLU A 74 0.54 -9.59 -13.45
C GLU A 74 -0.92 -9.84 -13.06
N VAL A 75 -1.47 -9.10 -12.10
CA VAL A 75 -2.89 -9.18 -11.71
C VAL A 75 -3.81 -8.88 -12.89
N LYS A 76 -3.49 -7.87 -13.71
CA LYS A 76 -4.27 -7.49 -14.88
C LYS A 76 -4.33 -8.55 -15.99
N LYS A 77 -3.43 -9.54 -16.00
CA LYS A 77 -3.51 -10.67 -16.93
C LYS A 77 -4.73 -11.55 -16.64
N THR A 78 -5.14 -11.62 -15.38
CA THR A 78 -6.26 -12.46 -14.93
C THR A 78 -7.52 -11.61 -14.69
N VAL A 79 -7.37 -10.40 -14.14
CA VAL A 79 -8.45 -9.47 -13.83
C VAL A 79 -8.64 -8.51 -14.99
N LEU A 80 -9.54 -8.84 -15.91
CA LEU A 80 -9.77 -8.05 -17.12
C LEU A 80 -10.75 -6.91 -16.88
N GLY A 81 -10.51 -5.76 -17.51
CA GLY A 81 -11.41 -4.62 -17.51
C GLY A 81 -11.49 -3.83 -16.19
N GLN A 82 -10.59 -4.08 -15.25
CA GLN A 82 -10.53 -3.41 -13.94
C GLN A 82 -9.17 -2.74 -13.67
N ASP A 83 -8.51 -2.27 -14.71
CA ASP A 83 -7.13 -1.78 -14.63
C ASP A 83 -6.91 -0.71 -13.56
N VAL A 84 -7.78 0.30 -13.52
CA VAL A 84 -7.70 1.41 -12.55
C VAL A 84 -7.91 0.91 -11.11
N PHE A 85 -8.85 -0.03 -10.93
CA PHE A 85 -9.11 -0.64 -9.65
C PHE A 85 -7.92 -1.46 -9.16
N VAL A 86 -7.36 -2.31 -10.02
CA VAL A 86 -6.17 -3.12 -9.72
C VAL A 86 -4.98 -2.25 -9.35
N ASP A 87 -4.69 -1.18 -10.12
CA ASP A 87 -3.62 -0.24 -9.80
C ASP A 87 -3.82 0.42 -8.44
N SER A 88 -5.06 0.77 -8.12
CA SER A 88 -5.41 1.40 -6.84
C SER A 88 -5.24 0.44 -5.66
N VAL A 89 -5.67 -0.82 -5.80
CA VAL A 89 -5.52 -1.87 -4.78
C VAL A 89 -4.04 -2.17 -4.56
N VAL A 90 -3.27 -2.42 -5.61
CA VAL A 90 -1.84 -2.72 -5.49
C VAL A 90 -1.08 -1.55 -4.84
N ARG A 91 -1.40 -0.31 -5.21
CA ARG A 91 -0.82 0.89 -4.59
C ARG A 91 -1.17 0.99 -3.10
N ALA A 92 -2.41 0.71 -2.74
CA ALA A 92 -2.84 0.71 -1.35
C ALA A 92 -2.14 -0.40 -0.55
N MET A 93 -2.05 -1.62 -1.10
CA MET A 93 -1.36 -2.75 -0.46
C MET A 93 0.15 -2.52 -0.30
N ARG A 94 0.77 -1.77 -1.19
CA ARG A 94 2.20 -1.42 -1.09
C ARG A 94 2.50 -0.45 0.06
N ARG A 95 1.53 0.36 0.46
CA ARG A 95 1.72 1.46 1.40
C ARG A 95 2.36 1.06 2.75
N PRO A 96 1.95 -0.03 3.44
CA PRO A 96 2.57 -0.47 4.69
C PRO A 96 4.04 -0.85 4.55
N PHE A 97 4.42 -1.42 3.40
CA PHE A 97 5.80 -1.84 3.13
C PHE A 97 6.74 -0.65 2.88
N VAL A 98 6.19 0.50 2.45
CA VAL A 98 6.96 1.75 2.28
C VAL A 98 7.10 2.50 3.59
N LEU A 99 6.02 2.53 4.40
CA LEU A 99 5.97 3.37 5.61
C LEU A 99 6.57 2.70 6.84
N GLY A 100 6.83 1.40 6.80
CA GLY A 100 7.27 0.59 7.93
C GLY A 100 6.30 0.74 9.11
N THR A 101 5.58 -0.31 9.47
CA THR A 101 4.60 -0.20 10.56
C THR A 101 4.81 -1.28 11.60
N GLU A 102 5.60 -1.00 12.58
CA GLU A 102 5.55 -1.68 13.87
C GLU A 102 4.51 -0.99 14.75
N ARG A 103 3.22 -1.22 14.46
CA ARG A 103 2.13 -0.75 15.32
C ARG A 103 1.28 -1.95 15.73
N PRO A 104 0.78 -2.00 16.98
CA PRO A 104 -0.20 -3.00 17.41
C PRO A 104 -1.59 -2.74 16.80
N ALA A 105 -1.65 -2.27 15.57
CA ALA A 105 -2.85 -1.86 14.85
C ALA A 105 -2.85 -2.48 13.45
N ALA A 106 -3.95 -2.38 12.72
CA ALA A 106 -3.98 -2.82 11.33
C ALA A 106 -2.91 -2.10 10.51
N ARG A 107 -2.10 -2.86 9.78
CA ARG A 107 -1.06 -2.30 8.90
C ARG A 107 -1.64 -1.39 7.83
N ASN A 108 -2.84 -1.75 7.37
CA ASN A 108 -3.56 -0.99 6.35
C ASN A 108 -5.07 -1.17 6.51
N VAL A 109 -5.83 -0.14 6.14
CA VAL A 109 -7.29 -0.19 6.04
C VAL A 109 -7.67 0.36 4.68
N ILE A 110 -8.37 -0.45 3.89
CA ILE A 110 -8.76 -0.11 2.53
C ILE A 110 -10.27 -0.19 2.43
N LEU A 111 -10.91 0.90 2.03
CA LEU A 111 -12.33 0.92 1.72
C LEU A 111 -12.52 0.69 0.21
N LEU A 112 -13.20 -0.40 -0.14
CA LEU A 112 -13.51 -0.77 -1.51
C LEU A 112 -14.97 -0.45 -1.81
N CYS A 113 -15.23 0.59 -2.58
CA CYS A 113 -16.56 0.99 -3.00
C CYS A 113 -16.84 0.55 -4.44
N GLY A 114 -18.08 0.21 -4.74
CA GLY A 114 -18.54 -0.12 -6.09
C GLY A 114 -19.79 -1.02 -6.09
N GLY A 115 -20.42 -1.17 -7.24
CA GLY A 115 -21.61 -2.00 -7.41
C GLY A 115 -21.36 -3.50 -7.20
N ALA A 116 -22.43 -4.26 -6.98
CA ALA A 116 -22.35 -5.71 -6.94
C ALA A 116 -21.87 -6.28 -8.29
N GLY A 117 -21.17 -7.42 -8.27
CA GLY A 117 -20.73 -8.10 -9.49
C GLY A 117 -19.57 -7.44 -10.25
N THR A 118 -18.94 -6.38 -9.72
CA THR A 118 -17.83 -5.69 -10.38
C THR A 118 -16.47 -6.41 -10.25
N GLY A 119 -16.43 -7.61 -9.69
CA GLY A 119 -15.20 -8.41 -9.57
C GLY A 119 -14.22 -7.97 -8.49
N ARG A 120 -14.63 -7.11 -7.55
CA ARG A 120 -13.75 -6.60 -6.47
C ARG A 120 -13.11 -7.72 -5.64
N HIS A 121 -13.90 -8.71 -5.22
CA HIS A 121 -13.40 -9.87 -4.46
C HIS A 121 -12.40 -10.68 -5.26
N PHE A 122 -12.69 -10.92 -6.54
CA PHE A 122 -11.80 -11.65 -7.42
C PHE A 122 -10.47 -10.92 -7.60
N ALA A 123 -10.51 -9.62 -7.84
CA ALA A 123 -9.30 -8.79 -7.97
C ALA A 123 -8.47 -8.76 -6.67
N LEU A 124 -9.13 -8.69 -5.50
CA LEU A 124 -8.45 -8.72 -4.21
C LEU A 124 -7.82 -10.09 -3.95
N ALA A 125 -8.56 -11.18 -4.20
CA ALA A 125 -8.06 -12.55 -4.03
C ALA A 125 -6.85 -12.83 -4.95
N GLU A 126 -6.93 -12.40 -6.21
CA GLU A 126 -5.83 -12.57 -7.16
C GLU A 126 -4.61 -11.73 -6.77
N THR A 127 -4.83 -10.51 -6.28
CA THR A 127 -3.75 -9.68 -5.74
C THR A 127 -3.09 -10.35 -4.52
N ALA A 128 -3.87 -10.87 -3.57
CA ALA A 128 -3.37 -11.58 -2.40
C ALA A 128 -2.57 -12.84 -2.80
N ARG A 129 -3.06 -13.61 -3.77
CA ARG A 129 -2.40 -14.80 -4.31
C ARG A 129 -1.01 -14.47 -4.88
N ILE A 130 -0.93 -13.43 -5.71
CA ILE A 130 0.35 -13.01 -6.30
C ILE A 130 1.28 -12.43 -5.23
N MET A 131 0.76 -11.66 -4.28
CA MET A 131 1.54 -11.14 -3.17
C MET A 131 2.12 -12.27 -2.31
N ALA A 132 1.33 -13.31 -2.00
CA ALA A 132 1.81 -14.48 -1.26
C ALA A 132 2.88 -15.24 -2.06
N ALA A 133 2.68 -15.45 -3.35
CA ALA A 133 3.67 -16.10 -4.23
C ALA A 133 5.00 -15.33 -4.29
N ARG A 134 4.99 -14.01 -4.08
CA ARG A 134 6.17 -13.14 -4.04
C ARG A 134 6.74 -12.93 -2.62
N GLY A 135 6.22 -13.64 -1.61
CA GLY A 135 6.66 -13.53 -0.24
C GLY A 135 6.26 -12.23 0.49
N LEU A 136 5.35 -11.45 -0.09
CA LEU A 136 4.83 -10.21 0.51
C LEU A 136 3.75 -10.48 1.57
N LEU A 137 3.07 -11.62 1.49
CA LEU A 137 2.14 -12.13 2.48
C LEU A 137 2.53 -13.56 2.86
N GLN A 138 2.22 -13.98 4.08
CA GLN A 138 2.47 -15.35 4.54
C GLN A 138 1.48 -16.35 3.93
N SER A 139 0.29 -15.89 3.56
CA SER A 139 -0.78 -16.70 2.98
C SER A 139 -1.61 -15.89 2.00
N ASP A 140 -2.15 -16.55 0.98
CA ASP A 140 -3.14 -16.01 0.04
C ASP A 140 -4.57 -16.04 0.60
N LYS A 141 -4.78 -16.68 1.75
CA LYS A 141 -6.09 -16.82 2.36
C LYS A 141 -6.58 -15.49 2.94
N THR A 142 -7.87 -15.25 2.76
CA THR A 142 -8.57 -14.09 3.31
C THR A 142 -9.69 -14.59 4.24
N ALA A 143 -9.87 -13.92 5.37
CA ALA A 143 -11.03 -14.13 6.21
C ALA A 143 -12.12 -13.14 5.81
N VAL A 144 -13.38 -13.58 5.76
CA VAL A 144 -14.53 -12.74 5.38
C VAL A 144 -15.52 -12.72 6.53
N VAL A 145 -15.97 -11.51 6.90
CA VAL A 145 -16.98 -11.28 7.92
C VAL A 145 -18.12 -10.46 7.29
N ASP A 146 -19.30 -11.04 7.23
CA ASP A 146 -20.50 -10.35 6.73
C ASP A 146 -21.13 -9.51 7.84
N LEU A 147 -20.96 -8.21 7.78
CA LEU A 147 -21.46 -7.28 8.79
C LEU A 147 -22.97 -7.10 8.76
N ALA A 148 -23.67 -7.54 7.70
CA ALA A 148 -25.12 -7.55 7.65
C ALA A 148 -25.76 -8.50 8.70
N LEU A 149 -24.97 -9.46 9.22
CA LEU A 149 -25.42 -10.36 10.28
C LEU A 149 -25.54 -9.66 11.64
N TYR A 150 -25.04 -8.43 11.79
CA TYR A 150 -25.00 -7.70 13.07
C TYR A 150 -25.74 -6.35 12.99
N PRO A 151 -27.05 -6.33 12.69
CA PRO A 151 -27.79 -5.09 12.46
C PRO A 151 -28.18 -4.36 13.75
N ASN A 152 -28.04 -4.99 14.91
CA ASN A 152 -28.41 -4.44 16.21
C ASN A 152 -27.45 -4.84 17.33
N SER A 153 -27.53 -4.16 18.46
CA SER A 153 -26.65 -4.39 19.63
C SER A 153 -26.78 -5.77 20.25
N GLY A 154 -27.89 -6.48 20.06
CA GLY A 154 -28.08 -7.85 20.57
C GLY A 154 -27.16 -8.88 19.91
N ALA A 155 -26.61 -8.57 18.75
CA ALA A 155 -25.68 -9.44 18.03
C ALA A 155 -24.20 -9.33 18.53
N GLU A 156 -23.91 -8.58 19.60
CA GLU A 156 -22.55 -8.31 20.07
C GLU A 156 -21.71 -9.57 20.28
N LYS A 157 -22.27 -10.57 20.97
CA LYS A 157 -21.56 -11.84 21.24
C LYS A 157 -21.17 -12.55 19.94
N LEU A 158 -22.09 -12.65 19.01
CA LEU A 158 -21.85 -13.29 17.70
C LEU A 158 -20.79 -12.52 16.92
N PHE A 159 -20.94 -11.19 16.84
CA PHE A 159 -19.97 -10.33 16.20
C PHE A 159 -18.55 -10.52 16.75
N LEU A 160 -18.39 -10.57 18.08
CA LEU A 160 -17.09 -10.74 18.71
C LEU A 160 -16.50 -12.13 18.48
N GLN A 161 -17.31 -13.18 18.45
CA GLN A 161 -16.86 -14.53 18.12
C GLN A 161 -16.36 -14.64 16.68
N ASP A 162 -17.13 -14.10 15.73
CA ASP A 162 -16.75 -14.14 14.31
C ASP A 162 -15.54 -13.24 14.03
N LEU A 163 -15.47 -12.07 14.66
CA LEU A 163 -14.31 -11.19 14.59
C LEU A 163 -13.04 -11.87 15.13
N TYR A 164 -13.14 -12.53 16.29
CA TYR A 164 -12.03 -13.28 16.89
C TYR A 164 -11.58 -14.40 15.95
N ALA A 165 -12.49 -15.18 15.41
CA ALA A 165 -12.19 -16.24 14.46
C ALA A 165 -11.50 -15.70 13.19
N ALA A 166 -11.98 -14.57 12.65
CA ALA A 166 -11.40 -13.94 11.48
C ALA A 166 -9.97 -13.41 11.74
N LEU A 167 -9.73 -12.81 12.90
CA LEU A 167 -8.40 -12.30 13.28
C LEU A 167 -7.38 -13.41 13.57
N HIS A 168 -7.83 -14.63 13.89
CA HIS A 168 -6.98 -15.80 14.13
C HIS A 168 -6.92 -16.75 12.92
N ALA A 169 -7.60 -16.42 11.84
CA ALA A 169 -7.53 -17.18 10.60
C ALA A 169 -6.10 -17.14 10.02
N PRO A 170 -5.69 -18.19 9.28
CA PRO A 170 -4.34 -18.27 8.71
C PRO A 170 -4.17 -17.36 7.48
N GLY A 171 -4.47 -16.07 7.61
CA GLY A 171 -4.35 -15.07 6.57
C GLY A 171 -4.09 -13.71 7.17
N GLU A 172 -3.50 -12.81 6.40
CA GLU A 172 -3.17 -11.46 6.86
C GLU A 172 -4.22 -10.43 6.43
N ILE A 173 -5.24 -10.87 5.67
CA ILE A 173 -6.30 -10.01 5.12
C ILE A 173 -7.62 -10.44 5.70
N VAL A 174 -8.31 -9.51 6.36
CA VAL A 174 -9.71 -9.67 6.79
C VAL A 174 -10.59 -8.73 5.97
N ILE A 175 -11.63 -9.26 5.37
CA ILE A 175 -12.59 -8.54 4.54
C ILE A 175 -13.88 -8.39 5.34
N PHE A 176 -14.32 -7.16 5.52
CA PHE A 176 -15.62 -6.85 6.12
C PHE A 176 -16.58 -6.41 5.02
N GLU A 177 -17.67 -7.17 4.84
CA GLU A 177 -18.68 -6.90 3.83
C GLU A 177 -19.90 -6.22 4.44
N HIS A 178 -20.69 -5.52 3.62
CA HIS A 178 -21.95 -4.88 3.97
C HIS A 178 -21.86 -3.97 5.21
N TYR A 179 -20.79 -3.17 5.27
CA TYR A 179 -20.57 -2.29 6.43
C TYR A 179 -21.71 -1.30 6.67
N GLU A 180 -22.46 -0.94 5.61
CA GLU A 180 -23.63 -0.07 5.66
C GLU A 180 -24.82 -0.66 6.43
N SER A 181 -24.85 -1.98 6.57
CA SER A 181 -25.92 -2.72 7.28
C SER A 181 -25.54 -3.02 8.74
N CYS A 182 -24.32 -2.72 9.15
CA CYS A 182 -23.81 -3.05 10.47
C CYS A 182 -24.24 -2.02 11.54
N HIS A 183 -24.46 -2.49 12.76
CA HIS A 183 -24.72 -1.60 13.89
C HIS A 183 -23.52 -0.69 14.19
N ALA A 184 -23.77 0.61 14.42
CA ALA A 184 -22.75 1.63 14.57
C ALA A 184 -21.71 1.35 15.68
N ALA A 185 -22.12 0.70 16.79
CA ALA A 185 -21.23 0.32 17.87
C ALA A 185 -20.14 -0.66 17.40
N PHE A 186 -20.49 -1.62 16.53
CA PHE A 186 -19.54 -2.59 15.99
C PHE A 186 -18.59 -1.96 14.98
N LEU A 187 -19.08 -1.03 14.15
CA LEU A 187 -18.21 -0.24 13.27
C LEU A 187 -17.21 0.58 14.07
N LYS A 188 -17.61 1.14 15.21
CA LYS A 188 -16.70 1.83 16.13
C LYS A 188 -15.64 0.87 16.70
N THR A 189 -16.04 -0.34 17.10
CA THR A 189 -15.10 -1.37 17.57
C THR A 189 -14.06 -1.72 16.50
N LEU A 190 -14.50 -1.91 15.25
CA LEU A 190 -13.59 -2.15 14.12
C LEU A 190 -12.64 -0.97 13.87
N ALA A 191 -13.15 0.26 13.93
CA ALA A 191 -12.34 1.45 13.77
C ALA A 191 -11.30 1.59 14.90
N ASP A 192 -11.68 1.34 16.15
CA ASP A 192 -10.75 1.36 17.27
C ASP A 192 -9.67 0.28 17.13
N LEU A 193 -10.02 -0.94 16.73
CA LEU A 193 -9.06 -2.02 16.43
C LEU A 193 -8.11 -1.62 15.29
N ALA A 194 -8.64 -1.07 14.22
CA ALA A 194 -7.84 -0.68 13.07
C ALA A 194 -6.83 0.42 13.38
N VAL A 195 -7.20 1.38 14.24
CA VAL A 195 -6.38 2.56 14.54
C VAL A 195 -5.48 2.34 15.76
N LYS A 196 -6.00 1.68 16.81
CA LYS A 196 -5.33 1.54 18.12
C LYS A 196 -4.80 0.13 18.38
N GLY A 197 -5.22 -0.87 17.60
CA GLY A 197 -4.94 -2.29 17.86
C GLY A 197 -5.72 -2.88 19.03
N SER A 198 -6.61 -2.12 19.64
CA SER A 198 -7.45 -2.55 20.76
C SER A 198 -8.77 -1.81 20.78
N ALA A 199 -9.82 -2.47 21.26
CA ALA A 199 -11.12 -1.85 21.45
C ALA A 199 -11.69 -2.24 22.83
N PRO A 200 -12.31 -1.29 23.56
CA PRO A 200 -13.00 -1.62 24.80
C PRO A 200 -14.26 -2.42 24.49
N LEU A 201 -14.48 -3.48 25.26
CA LEU A 201 -15.70 -4.28 25.18
C LEU A 201 -16.66 -3.87 26.30
N SER A 202 -17.97 -3.95 26.03
CA SER A 202 -19.02 -3.64 27.00
C SER A 202 -19.08 -4.68 28.13
N SER A 203 -18.67 -5.93 27.86
CA SER A 203 -18.69 -7.06 28.79
C SER A 203 -17.47 -7.98 28.59
N ARG A 204 -17.18 -8.83 29.56
CA ARG A 204 -16.22 -9.92 29.39
C ARG A 204 -16.91 -11.10 28.70
N TYR A 205 -16.40 -11.51 27.57
CA TYR A 205 -16.84 -12.68 26.84
C TYR A 205 -15.78 -13.78 26.95
N LEU A 206 -16.24 -15.03 27.18
CA LEU A 206 -15.42 -16.22 26.98
C LEU A 206 -15.51 -16.56 25.47
N VAL A 207 -14.40 -16.55 24.81
CA VAL A 207 -14.27 -16.86 23.37
C VAL A 207 -13.70 -18.27 23.24
#